data_943a831b3871a4676c7bb4ff1ea53e47
#
_entry.id   943a831b3871a4676c7bb4ff1ea53e47
#
_cell.length_a   1.000
_cell.length_b   1.000
_cell.length_c   1.000
_cell.angle_alpha   90.00
_cell.angle_beta   90.00
_cell.angle_gamma   90.00
#
_symmetry.space_group_name_H-M   'P 1'
#
loop_
_entity.id
_entity.type
_entity.pdbx_description
1 polymer ?
#
loop_
_entity_poly.entity_id
_entity_poly.type
_entity_poly.pdbx_seq_one_letter_code
_entity_poly.pdbx_strand_id
1 'polypeptide(L)'
;NRHLIGTGLNSLSETINFMKIANSFNFKNFLIMPPAYYKYGDFEAIEFYTKLVESIPDCKIILYNFEKLCGYKFSLDCVKELVKKFPNQIVGVKDSSYNLFENLKLKNFSIFPGSELKLLKGLQLGCSGIISATCNVTAEISRKVYDDFLLGKEPSHNKKLCDVRGVFDKFNLMN
;
A
#
# COMPACT_ATOMS: atom_id res chain seq x y z
N ASN A 1 -11.65 12.68 -6.44
CA ASN A 1 -11.10 11.62 -7.27
C ASN A 1 -10.83 10.39 -6.39
N ARG A 2 -11.35 9.20 -6.77
CA ARG A 2 -11.21 7.94 -6.00
C ARG A 2 -10.10 7.03 -6.53
N HIS A 3 -9.34 7.47 -7.52
CA HIS A 3 -8.28 6.67 -8.11
C HIS A 3 -6.98 6.78 -7.30
N LEU A 4 -6.27 5.68 -7.23
CA LEU A 4 -4.93 5.57 -6.68
C LEU A 4 -4.00 5.18 -7.83
N ILE A 5 -3.07 6.05 -8.18
CA ILE A 5 -2.16 5.86 -9.30
C ILE A 5 -0.90 5.14 -8.82
N GLY A 6 -0.63 3.96 -9.35
CA GLY A 6 0.62 3.23 -9.07
C GLY A 6 1.78 3.77 -9.89
N THR A 7 2.93 3.94 -9.26
CA THR A 7 4.20 4.21 -9.95
C THR A 7 5.12 2.99 -9.81
N GLY A 8 5.65 2.51 -10.91
CA GLY A 8 6.61 1.39 -10.95
C GLY A 8 7.97 1.81 -11.48
N LEU A 9 8.32 3.10 -11.36
CA LEU A 9 9.53 3.68 -11.92
C LEU A 9 10.68 3.62 -10.92
N ASN A 10 11.89 3.33 -11.41
CA ASN A 10 13.11 3.25 -10.60
C ASN A 10 13.90 4.56 -10.55
N SER A 11 13.52 5.55 -11.34
CA SER A 11 14.15 6.87 -11.36
C SER A 11 13.31 7.88 -10.60
N LEU A 12 13.93 8.63 -9.68
CA LEU A 12 13.29 9.72 -8.94
C LEU A 12 12.74 10.78 -9.90
N SER A 13 13.52 11.20 -10.88
CA SER A 13 13.13 12.24 -11.85
C SER A 13 11.95 11.81 -12.71
N GLU A 14 11.93 10.56 -13.17
CA GLU A 14 10.80 10.01 -13.93
C GLU A 14 9.55 9.86 -13.07
N THR A 15 9.70 9.43 -11.82
CA THR A 15 8.58 9.36 -10.86
C THR A 15 7.97 10.74 -10.64
N ILE A 16 8.80 11.76 -10.39
CA ILE A 16 8.33 13.15 -10.24
C ILE A 16 7.63 13.64 -11.51
N ASN A 17 8.21 13.39 -12.68
CA ASN A 17 7.59 13.80 -13.95
C ASN A 17 6.24 13.13 -14.16
N PHE A 18 6.17 11.83 -13.94
CA PHE A 18 4.91 11.07 -14.03
C PHE A 18 3.85 11.59 -13.05
N MET A 19 4.23 11.84 -11.80
CA MET A 19 3.33 12.40 -10.79
C MET A 19 2.84 13.82 -11.19
N LYS A 20 3.70 14.67 -11.77
CA LYS A 20 3.31 15.99 -12.28
C LYS A 20 2.28 15.88 -13.41
N ILE A 21 2.50 14.96 -14.35
CA ILE A 21 1.55 14.69 -15.44
C ILE A 21 0.21 14.21 -14.86
N ALA A 22 0.22 13.24 -13.94
CA ALA A 22 -0.99 12.76 -13.30
C ALA A 22 -1.72 13.88 -12.53
N ASN A 23 -0.97 14.74 -11.82
CA ASN A 23 -1.51 15.87 -11.08
C ASN A 23 -2.18 16.91 -12.02
N SER A 24 -1.66 17.13 -13.22
CA SER A 24 -2.28 18.02 -14.22
C SER A 24 -3.66 17.53 -14.68
N PHE A 25 -3.93 16.22 -14.56
CA PHE A 25 -5.24 15.59 -14.76
C PHE A 25 -6.05 15.43 -13.45
N ASN A 26 -5.65 16.14 -12.39
CA ASN A 26 -6.28 16.09 -11.06
C ASN A 26 -6.23 14.73 -10.35
N PHE A 27 -5.25 13.90 -10.65
CA PHE A 27 -4.92 12.69 -9.89
C PHE A 27 -3.90 13.05 -8.81
N LYS A 28 -4.30 12.99 -7.55
CA LYS A 28 -3.46 13.40 -6.42
C LYS A 28 -3.06 12.27 -5.49
N ASN A 29 -3.64 11.08 -5.66
CA ASN A 29 -3.38 9.93 -4.79
C ASN A 29 -2.46 8.94 -5.51
N PHE A 30 -1.35 8.59 -4.86
CA PHE A 30 -0.32 7.75 -5.45
C PHE A 30 0.03 6.56 -4.55
N LEU A 31 0.23 5.40 -5.17
CA LEU A 31 0.83 4.23 -4.56
C LEU A 31 2.27 4.13 -5.07
N ILE A 32 3.23 4.37 -4.21
CA ILE A 32 4.64 4.50 -4.62
C ILE A 32 5.50 3.46 -3.91
N MET A 33 6.16 2.62 -4.69
CA MET A 33 7.20 1.72 -4.23
C MET A 33 8.56 2.45 -4.31
N PRO A 34 9.46 2.28 -3.33
CA PRO A 34 10.82 2.78 -3.45
C PRO A 34 11.52 2.15 -4.67
N PRO A 35 12.53 2.82 -5.27
CA PRO A 35 13.24 2.29 -6.41
C PRO A 35 13.79 0.89 -6.16
N ALA A 36 13.60 -0.01 -7.11
CA ALA A 36 14.23 -1.32 -7.13
C ALA A 36 15.67 -1.22 -7.67
N TYR A 37 16.44 -2.32 -7.69
CA TYR A 37 17.77 -2.46 -8.25
C TYR A 37 18.91 -2.00 -7.32
N TYR A 38 18.80 -0.84 -6.66
CA TYR A 38 19.85 -0.35 -5.76
C TYR A 38 19.63 -0.84 -4.33
N LYS A 39 20.75 -1.06 -3.61
CA LYS A 39 20.69 -1.31 -2.17
C LYS A 39 20.76 0.03 -1.43
N TYR A 40 19.84 0.23 -0.52
CA TYR A 40 19.75 1.44 0.30
C TYR A 40 19.04 1.13 1.63
N GLY A 41 19.08 2.07 2.57
CA GLY A 41 18.45 1.98 3.88
C GLY A 41 17.33 2.99 4.06
N ASP A 42 16.90 3.14 5.31
CA ASP A 42 15.82 4.04 5.70
C ASP A 42 16.13 5.50 5.33
N PHE A 43 17.39 5.92 5.48
CA PHE A 43 17.79 7.29 5.17
C PHE A 43 17.50 7.65 3.71
N GLU A 44 17.96 6.85 2.77
CA GLU A 44 17.76 7.08 1.33
C GLU A 44 16.27 6.95 0.95
N ALA A 45 15.53 6.05 1.60
CA ALA A 45 14.09 5.94 1.40
C ALA A 45 13.39 7.23 1.86
N ILE A 46 13.72 7.78 3.02
CA ILE A 46 13.19 9.05 3.52
C ILE A 46 13.53 10.19 2.56
N GLU A 47 14.76 10.28 2.09
CA GLU A 47 15.18 11.29 1.11
C GLU A 47 14.40 11.18 -0.21
N PHE A 48 14.18 9.96 -0.72
CA PHE A 48 13.39 9.72 -1.91
C PHE A 48 11.97 10.29 -1.77
N TYR A 49 11.26 9.91 -0.71
CA TYR A 49 9.88 10.39 -0.48
C TYR A 49 9.84 11.89 -0.15
N THR A 50 10.86 12.42 0.52
CA THR A 50 10.98 13.87 0.76
C THR A 50 10.98 14.63 -0.55
N LYS A 51 11.81 14.23 -1.51
CA LYS A 51 11.90 14.89 -2.81
C LYS A 51 10.61 14.77 -3.64
N LEU A 52 9.88 13.65 -3.51
CA LEU A 52 8.56 13.50 -4.15
C LEU A 52 7.56 14.50 -3.58
N VAL A 53 7.46 14.59 -2.26
CA VAL A 53 6.51 15.50 -1.59
C VAL A 53 6.86 16.96 -1.86
N GLU A 54 8.14 17.33 -1.79
CA GLU A 54 8.60 18.70 -2.10
C GLU A 54 8.29 19.10 -3.55
N SER A 55 8.35 18.14 -4.48
CA SER A 55 8.05 18.39 -5.90
C SER A 55 6.55 18.54 -6.19
N ILE A 56 5.68 17.93 -5.37
CA ILE A 56 4.22 17.94 -5.54
C ILE A 56 3.56 18.02 -4.15
N PRO A 57 3.51 19.19 -3.54
CA PRO A 57 3.09 19.37 -2.13
C PRO A 57 1.64 19.00 -1.83
N ASP A 58 0.78 18.95 -2.83
CA ASP A 58 -0.64 18.59 -2.68
C ASP A 58 -0.94 17.09 -2.96
N CYS A 59 0.09 16.26 -3.14
CA CYS A 59 -0.07 14.81 -3.33
C CYS A 59 -0.46 14.11 -2.02
N LYS A 60 -1.06 12.92 -2.19
CA LYS A 60 -1.29 11.93 -1.14
C LYS A 60 -0.58 10.64 -1.53
N ILE A 61 0.28 10.14 -0.68
CA ILE A 61 1.10 8.96 -0.95
C ILE A 61 0.73 7.83 0.00
N ILE A 62 0.43 6.68 -0.56
CA ILE A 62 0.45 5.39 0.12
C ILE A 62 1.81 4.75 -0.19
N LEU A 63 2.61 4.52 0.83
CA LEU A 63 3.90 3.83 0.71
C LEU A 63 3.65 2.39 0.26
N TYR A 64 4.45 1.85 -0.64
CA TYR A 64 4.33 0.45 -1.03
C TYR A 64 5.51 -0.36 -0.49
N ASN A 65 5.25 -1.12 0.57
CA ASN A 65 6.21 -2.00 1.22
C ASN A 65 6.17 -3.39 0.61
N PHE A 66 7.12 -3.71 -0.26
CA PHE A 66 7.25 -5.03 -0.86
C PHE A 66 8.71 -5.38 -1.14
N GLU A 67 9.42 -5.87 -0.13
CA GLU A 67 10.84 -6.23 -0.18
C GLU A 67 11.20 -7.15 -1.34
N LYS A 68 10.36 -8.14 -1.65
CA LYS A 68 10.60 -9.08 -2.75
C LYS A 68 10.70 -8.43 -4.13
N LEU A 69 10.10 -7.25 -4.32
CA LEU A 69 10.14 -6.54 -5.60
C LEU A 69 11.22 -5.46 -5.63
N CYS A 70 11.38 -4.67 -4.57
CA CYS A 70 12.29 -3.53 -4.58
C CYS A 70 13.59 -3.76 -3.81
N GLY A 71 13.73 -4.88 -3.09
CA GLY A 71 14.94 -5.17 -2.30
C GLY A 71 15.05 -4.39 -1.00
N TYR A 72 14.08 -3.54 -0.68
CA TYR A 72 14.00 -2.75 0.54
C TYR A 72 12.70 -3.02 1.30
N LYS A 73 12.78 -3.03 2.61
CA LYS A 73 11.66 -3.20 3.53
C LYS A 73 11.61 -2.05 4.53
N PHE A 74 10.53 -1.30 4.53
CA PHE A 74 10.35 -0.23 5.49
C PHE A 74 10.43 -0.72 6.93
N SER A 75 11.25 -0.05 7.75
CA SER A 75 11.16 -0.19 9.20
C SER A 75 9.96 0.57 9.75
N LEU A 76 9.54 0.23 10.97
CA LEU A 76 8.52 0.99 11.69
C LEU A 76 8.93 2.46 11.88
N ASP A 77 10.20 2.69 12.15
CA ASP A 77 10.71 4.02 12.46
C ASP A 77 10.83 4.89 11.20
N CYS A 78 11.21 4.30 10.06
CA CYS A 78 11.17 4.99 8.76
C CYS A 78 9.75 5.51 8.45
N VAL A 79 8.72 4.65 8.62
CA VAL A 79 7.33 5.07 8.36
C VAL A 79 6.89 6.16 9.33
N LYS A 80 7.21 6.03 10.63
CA LYS A 80 6.88 7.06 11.64
C LYS A 80 7.54 8.40 11.33
N GLU A 81 8.80 8.38 10.90
CA GLU A 81 9.54 9.59 10.53
C GLU A 81 8.94 10.27 9.31
N LEU A 82 8.62 9.51 8.26
CA LEU A 82 7.95 10.03 7.07
C LEU A 82 6.58 10.67 7.41
N VAL A 83 5.78 10.01 8.24
CA VAL A 83 4.48 10.54 8.67
C VAL A 83 4.65 11.78 9.55
N LYS A 84 5.64 11.81 10.44
CA LYS A 84 5.96 13.01 11.24
C LYS A 84 6.38 14.18 10.37
N LYS A 85 7.17 13.94 9.34
CA LYS A 85 7.68 14.98 8.41
C LYS A 85 6.59 15.47 7.48
N PHE A 86 5.72 14.58 6.99
CA PHE A 86 4.70 14.86 5.98
C PHE A 86 3.32 14.31 6.36
N PRO A 87 2.70 14.78 7.47
CA PRO A 87 1.48 14.18 8.01
C PRO A 87 0.27 14.29 7.07
N ASN A 88 0.28 15.25 6.16
CA ASN A 88 -0.79 15.47 5.19
C ASN A 88 -0.57 14.74 3.87
N GLN A 89 0.65 14.35 3.55
CA GLN A 89 1.02 13.73 2.28
C GLN A 89 1.22 12.22 2.41
N ILE A 90 1.89 11.76 3.46
CA ILE A 90 2.11 10.32 3.70
C ILE A 90 0.92 9.78 4.50
N VAL A 91 -0.07 9.25 3.80
CA VAL A 91 -1.40 8.95 4.36
C VAL A 91 -1.67 7.45 4.57
N GLY A 92 -0.76 6.59 4.17
CA GLY A 92 -0.95 5.15 4.35
C GLY A 92 0.22 4.32 3.86
N VAL A 93 0.07 3.01 4.06
CA VAL A 93 1.00 1.99 3.55
C VAL A 93 0.24 0.77 3.01
N LYS A 94 0.64 0.29 1.83
CA LYS A 94 0.36 -1.06 1.37
C LYS A 94 1.48 -1.96 1.85
N ASP A 95 1.16 -2.91 2.73
CA ASP A 95 2.14 -3.80 3.34
C ASP A 95 2.05 -5.22 2.75
N SER A 96 2.88 -5.50 1.75
CA SER A 96 3.05 -6.81 1.14
C SER A 96 4.25 -7.60 1.71
N SER A 97 5.05 -6.97 2.58
CA SER A 97 6.12 -7.62 3.37
C SER A 97 5.61 -8.11 4.73
N TYR A 98 4.42 -7.69 5.13
CA TYR A 98 3.70 -8.10 6.35
C TYR A 98 4.44 -7.83 7.67
N ASN A 99 5.38 -6.91 7.70
CA ASN A 99 6.11 -6.53 8.91
C ASN A 99 5.53 -5.28 9.60
N LEU A 100 4.61 -4.57 8.96
CA LEU A 100 4.06 -3.31 9.47
C LEU A 100 2.63 -3.45 10.01
N PHE A 101 1.75 -4.16 9.30
CA PHE A 101 0.30 -4.11 9.54
C PHE A 101 -0.14 -4.58 10.94
N GLU A 102 0.66 -5.43 11.59
CA GLU A 102 0.37 -5.91 12.95
C GLU A 102 0.85 -4.92 14.02
N ASN A 103 1.95 -4.22 13.77
CA ASN A 103 2.69 -3.46 14.78
C ASN A 103 2.60 -1.94 14.61
N LEU A 104 2.32 -1.44 13.41
CA LEU A 104 2.24 -0.02 13.16
C LEU A 104 0.89 0.54 13.61
N LYS A 105 0.93 1.53 14.50
CA LYS A 105 -0.26 2.25 14.97
C LYS A 105 -0.02 3.75 14.85
N LEU A 106 -0.70 4.39 13.89
CA LEU A 106 -0.60 5.83 13.64
C LEU A 106 -2.01 6.41 13.46
N LYS A 107 -2.23 7.61 13.98
CA LYS A 107 -3.49 8.33 13.77
C LYS A 107 -3.59 8.83 12.33
N ASN A 108 -4.79 8.81 11.75
CA ASN A 108 -5.08 9.29 10.40
C ASN A 108 -4.20 8.66 9.30
N PHE A 109 -3.80 7.41 9.50
CA PHE A 109 -2.93 6.67 8.60
C PHE A 109 -3.56 5.32 8.23
N SER A 110 -3.72 5.07 6.95
CA SER A 110 -4.37 3.86 6.43
C SER A 110 -3.36 2.75 6.19
N ILE A 111 -3.66 1.55 6.67
CA ILE A 111 -2.81 0.37 6.47
C ILE A 111 -3.58 -0.65 5.64
N PHE A 112 -2.94 -1.16 4.60
CA PHE A 112 -3.52 -2.12 3.65
C PHE A 112 -2.58 -3.32 3.48
N PRO A 113 -2.80 -4.47 4.16
CA PRO A 113 -2.12 -5.71 3.80
C PRO A 113 -2.28 -6.06 2.31
N GLY A 114 -1.26 -6.70 1.73
CA GLY A 114 -1.19 -6.98 0.29
C GLY A 114 -1.87 -8.28 -0.15
N SER A 115 -2.74 -8.89 0.66
CA SER A 115 -3.36 -10.17 0.35
C SER A 115 -4.72 -10.34 1.00
N GLU A 116 -5.63 -11.02 0.30
CA GLU A 116 -6.93 -11.46 0.79
C GLU A 116 -6.83 -12.35 2.04
N LEU A 117 -5.78 -13.15 2.15
CA LEU A 117 -5.50 -13.97 3.35
C LEU A 117 -5.34 -13.13 4.63
N LYS A 118 -5.08 -11.84 4.48
CA LYS A 118 -4.86 -10.91 5.59
C LYS A 118 -6.02 -9.94 5.80
N LEU A 119 -7.10 -10.01 4.99
CA LEU A 119 -8.20 -9.05 5.07
C LEU A 119 -8.85 -9.06 6.45
N LEU A 120 -9.38 -10.19 6.88
CA LEU A 120 -10.11 -10.28 8.16
C LEU A 120 -9.22 -9.96 9.36
N LYS A 121 -8.02 -10.54 9.42
CA LYS A 121 -7.05 -10.25 10.49
C LYS A 121 -6.64 -8.76 10.47
N GLY A 122 -6.42 -8.19 9.29
CA GLY A 122 -6.10 -6.77 9.15
C GLY A 122 -7.20 -5.87 9.70
N LEU A 123 -8.46 -6.15 9.34
CA LEU A 123 -9.61 -5.39 9.86
C LEU A 123 -9.72 -5.48 11.39
N GLN A 124 -9.53 -6.66 11.97
CA GLN A 124 -9.50 -6.86 13.43
C GLN A 124 -8.39 -6.05 14.12
N LEU A 125 -7.29 -5.80 13.43
CA LEU A 125 -6.17 -5.00 13.90
C LEU A 125 -6.31 -3.48 13.58
N GLY A 126 -7.42 -3.08 12.94
CA GLY A 126 -7.70 -1.68 12.60
C GLY A 126 -7.13 -1.22 11.25
N CYS A 127 -6.76 -2.15 10.36
CA CYS A 127 -6.39 -1.81 8.99
C CYS A 127 -7.61 -1.32 8.21
N SER A 128 -7.37 -0.52 7.17
CA SER A 128 -8.41 0.12 6.35
C SER A 128 -8.99 -0.79 5.26
N GLY A 129 -8.44 -1.97 5.07
CA GLY A 129 -8.79 -2.93 4.01
C GLY A 129 -7.54 -3.59 3.45
N ILE A 130 -7.58 -4.01 2.19
CA ILE A 130 -6.43 -4.58 1.47
C ILE A 130 -6.22 -3.89 0.11
N ILE A 131 -4.98 -3.96 -0.40
CA ILE A 131 -4.65 -3.64 -1.79
C ILE A 131 -3.96 -4.87 -2.38
N SER A 132 -4.67 -5.66 -3.18
CA SER A 132 -4.20 -6.94 -3.72
C SER A 132 -4.41 -7.03 -5.23
N ALA A 133 -3.46 -7.64 -5.94
CA ALA A 133 -3.58 -7.86 -7.38
C ALA A 133 -4.75 -8.79 -7.73
N THR A 134 -4.99 -9.81 -6.92
CA THR A 134 -6.08 -10.76 -7.12
C THR A 134 -7.47 -10.18 -6.83
N CYS A 135 -7.57 -8.99 -6.21
CA CYS A 135 -8.82 -8.25 -6.10
C CYS A 135 -9.43 -7.86 -7.46
N ASN A 136 -8.68 -7.95 -8.55
CA ASN A 136 -9.27 -7.83 -9.89
C ASN A 136 -10.35 -8.90 -10.17
N VAL A 137 -10.28 -10.06 -9.51
CA VAL A 137 -11.25 -11.15 -9.65
C VAL A 137 -11.97 -11.49 -8.35
N THR A 138 -11.44 -11.08 -7.20
CA THR A 138 -12.01 -11.36 -5.86
C THR A 138 -12.71 -10.17 -5.23
N ALA A 139 -12.85 -9.04 -5.94
CA ALA A 139 -13.35 -7.79 -5.38
C ALA A 139 -14.72 -7.95 -4.69
N GLU A 140 -15.65 -8.63 -5.31
CA GLU A 140 -17.02 -8.82 -4.77
C GLU A 140 -16.97 -9.61 -3.44
N ILE A 141 -16.22 -10.73 -3.41
CA ILE A 141 -16.11 -11.56 -2.19
C ILE A 141 -15.36 -10.80 -1.10
N SER A 142 -14.28 -10.10 -1.46
CA SER A 142 -13.52 -9.26 -0.53
C SER A 142 -14.40 -8.15 0.07
N ARG A 143 -15.26 -7.55 -0.75
CA ARG A 143 -16.21 -6.52 -0.31
C ARG A 143 -17.23 -7.08 0.66
N LYS A 144 -17.77 -8.28 0.43
CA LYS A 144 -18.70 -8.95 1.36
C LYS A 144 -18.06 -9.19 2.72
N VAL A 145 -16.83 -9.72 2.74
CA VAL A 145 -16.08 -9.93 4.00
C VAL A 145 -15.87 -8.61 4.75
N TYR A 146 -15.51 -7.56 4.03
CA TYR A 146 -15.30 -6.23 4.59
C TYR A 146 -16.58 -5.65 5.19
N ASP A 147 -17.68 -5.70 4.45
CA ASP A 147 -18.98 -5.15 4.89
C ASP A 147 -19.57 -5.93 6.07
N ASP A 148 -19.49 -7.26 6.07
CA ASP A 148 -19.93 -8.09 7.17
C ASP A 148 -19.17 -7.73 8.45
N PHE A 149 -17.85 -7.56 8.36
CA PHE A 149 -17.02 -7.16 9.49
C PHE A 149 -17.44 -5.78 10.04
N LEU A 150 -17.64 -4.78 9.16
CA LEU A 150 -18.06 -3.44 9.61
C LEU A 150 -19.44 -3.42 10.26
N LEU A 151 -20.33 -4.32 9.84
CA LEU A 151 -21.68 -4.49 10.40
C LEU A 151 -21.68 -5.34 11.67
N GLY A 152 -20.53 -5.80 12.15
CA GLY A 152 -20.42 -6.71 13.30
C GLY A 152 -21.01 -8.10 13.05
N LYS A 153 -21.16 -8.49 11.77
CA LYS A 153 -21.62 -9.83 11.36
C LYS A 153 -20.44 -10.79 11.22
N GLU A 154 -20.72 -12.08 11.28
CA GLU A 154 -19.70 -13.09 10.97
C GLU A 154 -19.40 -13.02 9.47
N PRO A 155 -18.10 -12.84 9.07
CA PRO A 155 -17.71 -12.79 7.67
C PRO A 155 -17.70 -14.19 7.02
N SER A 156 -18.87 -14.74 6.75
CA SER A 156 -19.08 -16.11 6.26
C SER A 156 -18.35 -16.42 4.95
N HIS A 157 -18.08 -15.39 4.13
CA HIS A 157 -17.36 -15.51 2.87
C HIS A 157 -15.81 -15.54 3.01
N ASN A 158 -15.26 -15.32 4.22
CA ASN A 158 -13.82 -15.23 4.41
C ASN A 158 -13.09 -16.53 4.05
N LYS A 159 -13.66 -17.68 4.41
CA LYS A 159 -13.06 -18.97 4.04
C LYS A 159 -12.96 -19.13 2.52
N LYS A 160 -14.06 -18.87 1.79
CA LYS A 160 -14.09 -18.93 0.32
C LYS A 160 -13.08 -17.97 -0.29
N LEU A 161 -12.98 -16.75 0.23
CA LEU A 161 -12.00 -15.74 -0.22
C LEU A 161 -10.56 -16.26 -0.07
N CYS A 162 -10.22 -16.83 1.07
CA CYS A 162 -8.91 -17.41 1.34
C CYS A 162 -8.62 -18.62 0.43
N ASP A 163 -9.61 -19.50 0.22
CA ASP A 163 -9.46 -20.66 -0.65
C ASP A 163 -9.17 -20.23 -2.11
N VAL A 164 -9.92 -19.24 -2.64
CA VAL A 164 -9.68 -18.68 -3.97
C VAL A 164 -8.29 -18.05 -4.06
N ARG A 165 -7.90 -17.25 -3.08
CA ARG A 165 -6.55 -16.65 -3.05
C ARG A 165 -5.46 -17.75 -3.03
N GLY A 166 -5.65 -18.82 -2.26
CA GLY A 166 -4.72 -19.94 -2.19
C GLY A 166 -4.53 -20.68 -3.53
N VAL A 167 -5.49 -20.60 -4.45
CA VAL A 167 -5.30 -21.11 -5.81
C VAL A 167 -4.32 -20.22 -6.57
N PHE A 168 -4.48 -18.89 -6.52
CA PHE A 168 -3.56 -17.97 -7.20
C PHE A 168 -2.12 -18.07 -6.67
N ASP A 169 -1.94 -18.35 -5.37
CA ASP A 169 -0.60 -18.45 -4.78
C ASP A 169 0.20 -19.69 -5.27
N LYS A 170 -0.45 -20.62 -5.98
CA LYS A 170 0.21 -21.77 -6.62
C LYS A 170 0.84 -21.42 -7.98
N PHE A 171 0.52 -20.27 -8.52
CA PHE A 171 0.98 -19.81 -9.83
C PHE A 171 1.82 -18.54 -9.70
N ASN A 172 2.73 -18.36 -10.64
CA ASN A 172 3.42 -17.08 -10.76
C ASN A 172 2.43 -16.06 -11.36
N LEU A 173 2.18 -14.95 -10.66
CA LEU A 173 1.25 -13.90 -11.11
C LEU A 173 1.70 -13.18 -12.39
N MET A 174 2.92 -13.43 -12.84
CA MET A 174 3.48 -12.86 -14.09
C MET A 174 3.29 -13.77 -15.30
N ASN A 175 2.67 -14.95 -15.15
CA ASN A 175 2.39 -15.88 -16.22
C ASN A 175 0.89 -15.91 -16.52
#